data_44f1bef8effb7d973fa4c577612157ba
#
_entry.id   44f1bef8effb7d973fa4c577612157ba
#
_cell.length_a   1.000
_cell.length_b   1.000
_cell.length_c   1.000
_cell.angle_alpha   90.00
_cell.angle_beta   90.00
_cell.angle_gamma   90.00
#
_symmetry.space_group_name_H-M   'P 1'
#
loop_
_entity.id
_entity.type
_entity.pdbx_description
1 polymer ?
#
loop_
_entity_poly.entity_id
_entity_poly.type
_entity_poly.pdbx_seq_one_letter_code
_entity_poly.pdbx_strand_id
1 'polypeptide(L)'
;MTKFLIEPHMRLHEWVAREKGYFEDEGLEYEFKELATKKKAQAHNIGDKRGAYTTFEEGRTSNVSSACHWTVNIAASSGHGQIYTDAYSVSPCGVFVHPESGINTPDDLKGIPISVGYQSGSHYSTIQALECFLDPSEINLSFNDGMLWARLEKLIDGEVPAASMFSGTYYFLDQLGFRKVCETTFMMAGMITGNPDPEDVAKFYNALKKAQFDIDLRPELYVHYYLEEFPERFHDMTDLRYFGPGERIVFEPYSKLMFDESRQWVAERDIFPEGEIGHRPYEEAGYGLGHIAV
;
A
#
# COMPACT_ATOMS: atom_id res chain seq x y z
N MET A 1 23.01 0.71 -21.35
CA MET A 1 22.20 1.64 -20.53
C MET A 1 21.84 0.93 -19.25
N THR A 2 21.69 1.64 -18.16
CA THR A 2 21.26 1.05 -16.89
C THR A 2 19.74 0.91 -16.94
N LYS A 3 19.23 -0.28 -16.68
CA LYS A 3 17.77 -0.53 -16.70
C LYS A 3 17.08 0.25 -15.59
N PHE A 4 15.84 0.70 -15.85
CA PHE A 4 14.97 1.30 -14.86
C PHE A 4 14.42 0.21 -13.93
N LEU A 5 14.73 0.32 -12.64
CA LEU A 5 14.43 -0.72 -11.66
C LEU A 5 13.07 -0.45 -10.98
N ILE A 6 12.13 -1.34 -11.21
CA ILE A 6 10.76 -1.25 -10.67
C ILE A 6 10.63 -2.23 -9.51
N GLU A 7 10.27 -1.75 -8.32
CA GLU A 7 9.79 -2.60 -7.22
C GLU A 7 8.26 -2.63 -7.28
N PRO A 8 7.65 -3.70 -7.81
CA PRO A 8 6.20 -3.75 -8.00
C PRO A 8 5.47 -3.72 -6.67
N HIS A 9 4.26 -3.19 -6.69
CA HIS A 9 3.35 -3.17 -5.55
C HIS A 9 2.21 -4.18 -5.75
N MET A 10 1.48 -4.49 -4.69
CA MET A 10 0.32 -5.42 -4.73
C MET A 10 -0.89 -4.79 -5.43
N ARG A 11 -0.73 -4.44 -6.71
CA ARG A 11 -1.75 -3.87 -7.59
C ARG A 11 -1.61 -4.42 -9.00
N LEU A 12 -2.65 -4.28 -9.81
CA LEU A 12 -2.70 -4.88 -11.14
C LEU A 12 -1.84 -4.15 -12.18
N HIS A 13 -1.53 -2.89 -11.98
CA HIS A 13 -1.00 -1.97 -13.00
C HIS A 13 0.31 -2.41 -13.61
N GLU A 14 1.29 -2.79 -12.80
CA GLU A 14 2.60 -3.23 -13.28
C GLU A 14 2.49 -4.52 -14.09
N TRP A 15 1.60 -5.43 -13.67
CA TRP A 15 1.37 -6.70 -14.36
C TRP A 15 0.66 -6.49 -15.70
N VAL A 16 -0.36 -5.64 -15.73
CA VAL A 16 -1.09 -5.28 -16.96
C VAL A 16 -0.17 -4.54 -17.93
N ALA A 17 0.62 -3.56 -17.45
CA ALA A 17 1.55 -2.84 -18.30
C ALA A 17 2.59 -3.77 -18.92
N ARG A 18 3.08 -4.76 -18.18
CA ARG A 18 3.99 -5.81 -18.70
C ARG A 18 3.30 -6.70 -19.71
N GLU A 19 2.10 -7.25 -19.40
CA GLU A 19 1.36 -8.15 -20.29
C GLU A 19 1.04 -7.49 -21.63
N LYS A 20 0.67 -6.22 -21.59
CA LYS A 20 0.30 -5.43 -22.77
C LYS A 20 1.47 -4.84 -23.54
N GLY A 21 2.70 -4.96 -23.02
CA GLY A 21 3.88 -4.36 -23.64
C GLY A 21 3.94 -2.84 -23.54
N TYR A 22 3.24 -2.23 -22.58
CA TYR A 22 3.18 -0.76 -22.48
C TYR A 22 4.49 -0.13 -22.07
N PHE A 23 5.35 -0.82 -21.32
CA PHE A 23 6.69 -0.34 -21.02
C PHE A 23 7.56 -0.30 -22.28
N GLU A 24 7.47 -1.33 -23.12
CA GLU A 24 8.17 -1.42 -24.40
C GLU A 24 7.65 -0.38 -25.40
N ASP A 25 6.34 -0.14 -25.43
CA ASP A 25 5.71 0.88 -26.27
C ASP A 25 6.19 2.30 -25.92
N GLU A 26 6.44 2.57 -24.63
CA GLU A 26 7.03 3.83 -24.16
C GLU A 26 8.55 3.87 -24.37
N GLY A 27 9.18 2.79 -24.79
CA GLY A 27 10.63 2.68 -24.96
C GLY A 27 11.39 2.68 -23.63
N LEU A 28 10.80 2.10 -22.57
CA LEU A 28 11.42 1.94 -21.27
C LEU A 28 12.19 0.62 -21.18
N GLU A 29 13.48 0.68 -20.98
CA GLU A 29 14.30 -0.47 -20.61
C GLU A 29 14.19 -0.69 -19.09
N TYR A 30 13.47 -1.71 -18.65
CA TYR A 30 13.17 -1.93 -17.23
C TYR A 30 13.56 -3.31 -16.72
N GLU A 31 13.54 -3.44 -15.41
CA GLU A 31 13.68 -4.71 -14.69
C GLU A 31 12.80 -4.68 -13.43
N PHE A 32 11.96 -5.71 -13.25
CA PHE A 32 11.26 -5.89 -12.00
C PHE A 32 12.17 -6.45 -10.92
N LYS A 33 12.13 -5.79 -9.77
CA LYS A 33 12.68 -6.35 -8.53
C LYS A 33 11.68 -7.32 -7.92
N GLU A 34 12.18 -8.21 -7.07
CA GLU A 34 11.29 -9.06 -6.29
C GLU A 34 10.36 -8.22 -5.41
N LEU A 35 9.07 -8.59 -5.36
CA LEU A 35 8.08 -7.96 -4.50
C LEU A 35 8.62 -7.82 -3.06
N ALA A 36 8.55 -6.62 -2.51
CA ALA A 36 8.98 -6.35 -1.14
C ALA A 36 8.31 -7.28 -0.12
N THR A 37 7.09 -7.70 -0.40
CA THR A 37 6.32 -8.65 0.43
C THR A 37 6.92 -10.05 0.45
N LYS A 38 7.49 -10.55 -0.65
CA LYS A 38 8.14 -11.87 -0.69
C LYS A 38 9.48 -11.88 0.08
N LYS A 39 10.27 -10.82 -0.04
CA LYS A 39 11.53 -10.68 0.72
C LYS A 39 11.33 -10.62 2.23
N LYS A 40 10.25 -10.01 2.68
CA LYS A 40 9.99 -9.75 4.10
C LYS A 40 9.37 -10.92 4.85
N ALA A 41 8.66 -11.83 4.17
CA ALA A 41 8.14 -13.05 4.78
C ALA A 41 9.25 -13.90 5.43
N GLN A 42 10.51 -13.75 4.99
CA GLN A 42 11.67 -14.45 5.52
C GLN A 42 12.39 -13.73 6.69
N ALA A 43 12.06 -12.46 6.98
CA ALA A 43 12.88 -11.61 7.85
C ALA A 43 12.25 -11.21 9.19
N HIS A 44 11.06 -11.68 9.55
CA HIS A 44 10.39 -11.22 10.77
C HIS A 44 10.59 -12.16 11.97
N ASN A 45 11.57 -11.81 12.78
CA ASN A 45 11.57 -12.18 14.21
C ASN A 45 10.55 -11.28 14.93
N ILE A 46 9.64 -11.92 15.66
CA ILE A 46 8.50 -11.36 16.41
C ILE A 46 8.90 -10.29 17.48
N GLY A 47 10.16 -9.92 17.60
CA GLY A 47 10.64 -8.94 18.60
C GLY A 47 11.01 -7.57 18.05
N ASP A 48 11.27 -7.43 16.75
CA ASP A 48 11.65 -6.15 16.15
C ASP A 48 10.42 -5.51 15.50
N LYS A 49 10.05 -4.32 15.98
CA LYS A 49 9.02 -3.46 15.35
C LYS A 49 9.51 -2.92 14.00
N ARG A 50 9.83 -3.82 13.06
CA ARG A 50 10.17 -3.44 11.69
C ARG A 50 8.90 -3.09 10.93
N GLY A 51 8.76 -1.82 10.59
CA GLY A 51 7.64 -1.30 9.82
C GLY A 51 7.93 -1.17 8.33
N ALA A 52 6.91 -0.76 7.59
CA ALA A 52 7.07 -0.41 6.18
C ALA A 52 8.07 0.74 6.00
N TYR A 53 8.14 1.67 6.93
CA TYR A 53 9.09 2.79 6.95
C TYR A 53 10.55 2.32 6.99
N THR A 54 10.88 1.35 7.83
CA THR A 54 12.26 0.82 7.99
C THR A 54 12.87 0.39 6.66
N THR A 55 12.05 -0.06 5.70
CA THR A 55 12.55 -0.46 4.37
C THR A 55 13.03 0.71 3.53
N PHE A 56 12.54 1.92 3.80
CA PHE A 56 13.05 3.14 3.16
C PHE A 56 14.32 3.63 3.83
N GLU A 57 14.42 3.55 5.17
CA GLU A 57 15.64 3.89 5.93
C GLU A 57 16.82 3.00 5.52
N GLU A 58 16.58 1.69 5.36
CA GLU A 58 17.61 0.73 4.91
C GLU A 58 18.05 0.94 3.45
N GLY A 59 17.32 1.78 2.72
CA GLY A 59 17.55 2.09 1.32
C GLY A 59 16.94 1.06 0.37
N ARG A 60 16.08 1.51 -0.52
CA ARG A 60 15.54 0.70 -1.62
C ARG A 60 16.47 0.78 -2.82
N THR A 61 16.71 -0.36 -3.46
CA THR A 61 17.60 -0.47 -4.65
C THR A 61 16.83 -0.32 -5.97
N SER A 62 15.58 0.11 -5.93
CA SER A 62 14.73 0.38 -7.10
C SER A 62 14.78 1.86 -7.47
N ASN A 63 14.41 2.20 -8.71
CA ASN A 63 14.20 3.60 -9.13
C ASN A 63 12.81 4.08 -8.75
N VAL A 64 11.83 3.18 -8.78
CA VAL A 64 10.47 3.43 -8.33
C VAL A 64 9.97 2.29 -7.44
N SER A 65 9.26 2.67 -6.39
CA SER A 65 8.51 1.78 -5.51
C SER A 65 7.27 2.49 -5.02
N SER A 66 6.36 1.79 -4.35
CA SER A 66 5.15 2.40 -3.79
C SER A 66 4.93 1.92 -2.35
N ALA A 67 4.28 2.76 -1.54
CA ALA A 67 3.74 2.43 -0.24
C ALA A 67 2.59 3.39 0.10
N CYS A 68 1.93 3.22 1.24
CA CYS A 68 0.94 4.19 1.67
C CYS A 68 1.55 5.60 1.75
N HIS A 69 0.75 6.60 1.42
CA HIS A 69 1.25 7.97 1.29
C HIS A 69 1.85 8.51 2.59
N TRP A 70 1.36 8.12 3.77
CA TRP A 70 1.95 8.53 5.05
C TRP A 70 3.41 8.05 5.19
N THR A 71 3.65 6.75 4.93
CA THR A 71 5.02 6.20 5.01
C THR A 71 5.94 6.84 3.98
N VAL A 72 5.47 7.01 2.73
CA VAL A 72 6.26 7.66 1.66
C VAL A 72 6.54 9.12 1.99
N ASN A 73 5.55 9.84 2.54
CA ASN A 73 5.68 11.23 2.97
C ASN A 73 6.77 11.38 4.04
N ILE A 74 6.69 10.58 5.11
CA ILE A 74 7.69 10.63 6.19
C ILE A 74 9.08 10.24 5.66
N ALA A 75 9.18 9.20 4.83
CA ALA A 75 10.45 8.78 4.23
C ALA A 75 11.05 9.88 3.32
N ALA A 76 10.25 10.54 2.50
CA ALA A 76 10.69 11.65 1.66
C ALA A 76 11.10 12.87 2.51
N SER A 77 10.33 13.20 3.55
CA SER A 77 10.66 14.27 4.52
C SER A 77 11.97 13.99 5.25
N SER A 78 12.31 12.74 5.48
CA SER A 78 13.56 12.29 6.12
C SER A 78 14.72 12.10 5.16
N GLY A 79 14.48 12.22 3.85
CA GLY A 79 15.54 12.18 2.83
C GLY A 79 15.87 10.78 2.28
N HIS A 80 15.01 9.80 2.49
CA HIS A 80 15.19 8.44 1.98
C HIS A 80 14.74 8.27 0.52
N GLY A 81 14.44 9.34 -0.18
CA GLY A 81 14.01 9.44 -1.58
C GLY A 81 13.13 10.67 -1.77
N GLN A 82 12.32 10.67 -2.83
CA GLN A 82 11.37 11.75 -3.12
C GLN A 82 9.99 11.14 -3.44
N ILE A 83 8.93 11.74 -2.90
CA ILE A 83 7.55 11.36 -3.20
C ILE A 83 7.19 11.82 -4.62
N TYR A 84 6.67 10.92 -5.46
CA TYR A 84 6.16 11.30 -6.77
C TYR A 84 4.90 12.16 -6.64
N THR A 85 4.91 13.34 -7.25
CA THR A 85 3.88 14.35 -7.02
C THR A 85 2.84 14.50 -8.13
N ASP A 86 3.02 13.83 -9.29
CA ASP A 86 2.10 13.98 -10.43
C ASP A 86 1.04 12.88 -10.49
N ALA A 87 1.09 11.94 -9.57
CA ALA A 87 0.05 10.93 -9.38
C ALA A 87 0.07 10.37 -7.95
N TYR A 88 -1.06 9.86 -7.53
CA TYR A 88 -1.21 9.02 -6.34
C TYR A 88 -2.22 7.91 -6.66
N SER A 89 -2.43 6.97 -5.75
CA SER A 89 -3.49 6.00 -5.94
C SER A 89 -4.34 5.85 -4.67
N VAL A 90 -5.53 5.27 -4.84
CA VAL A 90 -6.48 5.01 -3.77
C VAL A 90 -6.75 3.51 -3.73
N SER A 91 -6.62 2.91 -2.56
CA SER A 91 -6.84 1.48 -2.34
C SER A 91 -8.01 1.28 -1.38
N PRO A 92 -8.95 0.35 -1.66
CA PRO A 92 -9.94 -0.06 -0.69
C PRO A 92 -9.27 -0.80 0.47
N CYS A 93 -9.78 -0.56 1.67
CA CYS A 93 -9.30 -1.15 2.91
C CYS A 93 -10.46 -1.37 3.87
N GLY A 94 -10.36 -2.34 4.75
CA GLY A 94 -11.38 -2.58 5.77
C GLY A 94 -10.85 -3.35 6.96
N VAL A 95 -11.50 -3.18 8.10
CA VAL A 95 -11.31 -4.02 9.27
C VAL A 95 -12.28 -5.18 9.21
N PHE A 96 -11.75 -6.39 9.14
CA PHE A 96 -12.49 -7.62 9.03
C PHE A 96 -12.44 -8.42 10.33
N VAL A 97 -13.54 -9.12 10.59
CA VAL A 97 -13.70 -10.04 11.72
C VAL A 97 -14.32 -11.35 11.24
N HIS A 98 -14.14 -12.41 11.99
CA HIS A 98 -14.75 -13.70 11.66
C HIS A 98 -16.29 -13.59 11.59
N PRO A 99 -16.97 -14.27 10.65
CA PRO A 99 -18.43 -14.19 10.49
C PRO A 99 -19.22 -14.52 11.78
N GLU A 100 -18.68 -15.44 12.58
CA GLU A 100 -19.29 -15.88 13.83
C GLU A 100 -18.92 -15.03 15.05
N SER A 101 -18.10 -13.99 14.87
CA SER A 101 -17.75 -13.08 15.97
C SER A 101 -18.97 -12.26 16.41
N GLY A 102 -18.99 -11.84 17.66
CA GLY A 102 -20.02 -10.93 18.17
C GLY A 102 -19.81 -9.47 17.74
N ILE A 103 -18.77 -9.17 16.97
CA ILE A 103 -18.40 -7.81 16.54
C ILE A 103 -19.20 -7.46 15.28
N ASN A 104 -20.06 -6.44 15.33
CA ASN A 104 -20.98 -6.10 14.25
C ASN A 104 -20.80 -4.66 13.73
N THR A 105 -20.30 -3.76 14.57
CA THR A 105 -20.13 -2.33 14.30
C THR A 105 -18.73 -1.88 14.66
N PRO A 106 -18.27 -0.71 14.19
CA PRO A 106 -17.00 -0.14 14.62
C PRO A 106 -16.89 0.05 16.16
N ASP A 107 -17.99 0.40 16.84
CA ASP A 107 -18.00 0.58 18.28
C ASP A 107 -17.69 -0.72 19.04
N ASP A 108 -18.03 -1.87 18.48
CA ASP A 108 -17.73 -3.19 19.08
C ASP A 108 -16.21 -3.51 19.04
N LEU A 109 -15.42 -2.74 18.29
CA LEU A 109 -13.96 -2.88 18.25
C LEU A 109 -13.24 -2.22 19.45
N LYS A 110 -13.97 -1.56 20.34
CA LYS A 110 -13.41 -0.93 21.53
C LYS A 110 -12.56 -1.91 22.34
N GLY A 111 -11.25 -1.62 22.41
CA GLY A 111 -10.27 -2.44 23.15
C GLY A 111 -9.96 -3.81 22.51
N ILE A 112 -10.61 -4.19 21.41
CA ILE A 112 -10.31 -5.43 20.68
C ILE A 112 -8.99 -5.27 19.93
N PRO A 113 -8.04 -6.22 20.06
CA PRO A 113 -6.80 -6.18 19.30
C PRO A 113 -7.07 -6.29 17.79
N ILE A 114 -6.64 -5.29 17.02
CA ILE A 114 -6.76 -5.27 15.57
C ILE A 114 -5.37 -5.48 14.97
N SER A 115 -5.20 -6.54 14.21
CA SER A 115 -3.93 -6.85 13.56
C SER A 115 -3.68 -5.90 12.38
N VAL A 116 -2.56 -5.18 12.42
CA VAL A 116 -2.10 -4.23 11.40
C VAL A 116 -0.58 -4.37 11.18
N GLY A 117 -0.09 -3.89 10.04
CA GLY A 117 1.36 -3.78 9.81
C GLY A 117 1.90 -2.51 10.43
N TYR A 118 3.00 -2.59 11.19
CA TYR A 118 3.62 -1.43 11.82
C TYR A 118 4.07 -0.40 10.77
N GLN A 119 3.75 0.88 11.00
CA GLN A 119 4.06 2.00 10.10
C GLN A 119 3.73 1.72 8.63
N SER A 120 2.59 1.08 8.38
CA SER A 120 2.07 0.72 7.05
C SER A 120 0.66 1.29 6.84
N GLY A 121 0.15 1.19 5.60
CA GLY A 121 -1.20 1.65 5.26
C GLY A 121 -2.29 1.16 6.20
N SER A 122 -2.23 -0.11 6.61
CA SER A 122 -3.20 -0.68 7.55
C SER A 122 -3.10 -0.09 8.96
N HIS A 123 -1.91 0.36 9.40
CA HIS A 123 -1.75 1.06 10.68
C HIS A 123 -2.51 2.39 10.67
N TYR A 124 -2.17 3.23 9.71
CA TYR A 124 -2.70 4.60 9.64
C TYR A 124 -4.19 4.62 9.28
N SER A 125 -4.59 3.85 8.27
CA SER A 125 -5.99 3.83 7.82
C SER A 125 -6.93 3.28 8.89
N THR A 126 -6.49 2.31 9.71
CA THR A 126 -7.28 1.79 10.83
C THR A 126 -7.50 2.85 11.91
N ILE A 127 -6.45 3.59 12.29
CA ILE A 127 -6.59 4.72 13.24
C ILE A 127 -7.56 5.75 12.66
N GLN A 128 -7.29 6.24 11.44
CA GLN A 128 -8.09 7.29 10.82
C GLN A 128 -9.58 6.91 10.69
N ALA A 129 -9.87 5.66 10.36
CA ALA A 129 -11.24 5.18 10.24
C ALA A 129 -11.94 5.04 11.59
N LEU A 130 -11.23 4.55 12.61
CA LEU A 130 -11.83 4.28 13.91
C LEU A 130 -11.94 5.52 14.80
N GLU A 131 -11.12 6.55 14.60
CA GLU A 131 -11.26 7.86 15.29
C GLU A 131 -12.62 8.53 15.06
N CYS A 132 -13.38 8.07 14.04
CA CYS A 132 -14.76 8.54 13.83
C CYS A 132 -15.78 7.91 14.79
N PHE A 133 -15.40 6.84 15.51
CA PHE A 133 -16.29 6.03 16.35
C PHE A 133 -15.76 5.84 17.77
N LEU A 134 -14.45 5.80 17.95
CA LEU A 134 -13.79 5.45 19.21
C LEU A 134 -12.83 6.55 19.63
N ASP A 135 -12.66 6.70 20.94
CA ASP A 135 -11.59 7.53 21.48
C ASP A 135 -10.21 6.89 21.15
N PRO A 136 -9.13 7.68 20.95
CA PRO A 136 -7.82 7.14 20.64
C PRO A 136 -7.31 6.08 21.62
N SER A 137 -7.63 6.20 22.90
CA SER A 137 -7.27 5.24 23.95
C SER A 137 -8.03 3.91 23.87
N GLU A 138 -9.09 3.84 23.09
CA GLU A 138 -9.95 2.67 22.90
C GLU A 138 -9.55 1.87 21.67
N ILE A 139 -8.72 2.46 20.77
CA ILE A 139 -8.19 1.81 19.58
C ILE A 139 -6.98 0.96 19.99
N ASN A 140 -7.14 -0.36 19.94
CA ASN A 140 -6.10 -1.31 20.33
C ASN A 140 -5.50 -1.98 19.09
N LEU A 141 -4.27 -1.63 18.72
CA LEU A 141 -3.58 -2.18 17.55
C LEU A 141 -2.56 -3.23 17.95
N SER A 142 -2.56 -4.36 17.22
CA SER A 142 -1.58 -5.43 17.34
C SER A 142 -0.65 -5.44 16.14
N PHE A 143 0.67 -5.48 16.40
CA PHE A 143 1.71 -5.48 15.36
C PHE A 143 2.45 -6.83 15.28
N ASN A 144 1.95 -7.86 15.94
CA ASN A 144 2.68 -9.11 16.16
C ASN A 144 2.56 -10.10 14.98
N ASP A 145 1.77 -9.76 13.96
CA ASP A 145 1.32 -10.73 12.98
C ASP A 145 2.05 -10.63 11.63
N GLY A 146 3.06 -9.78 11.57
CA GLY A 146 3.92 -9.69 10.39
C GLY A 146 3.23 -9.09 9.16
N MET A 147 3.51 -9.68 8.00
CA MET A 147 3.05 -9.20 6.71
C MET A 147 1.56 -9.49 6.46
N LEU A 148 1.02 -8.87 5.40
CA LEU A 148 -0.39 -8.99 5.02
C LEU A 148 -0.90 -10.45 4.96
N TRP A 149 -0.10 -11.35 4.39
CA TRP A 149 -0.48 -12.76 4.26
C TRP A 149 -0.53 -13.48 5.61
N ALA A 150 0.42 -13.23 6.50
CA ALA A 150 0.42 -13.80 7.85
C ALA A 150 -0.80 -13.33 8.67
N ARG A 151 -1.19 -12.04 8.53
CA ARG A 151 -2.41 -11.53 9.16
C ARG A 151 -3.67 -12.18 8.59
N LEU A 152 -3.70 -12.38 7.25
CA LEU A 152 -4.81 -13.08 6.60
C LEU A 152 -4.97 -14.49 7.17
N GLU A 153 -3.87 -15.25 7.22
CA GLU A 153 -3.86 -16.62 7.76
C GLU A 153 -4.38 -16.66 9.20
N LYS A 154 -3.84 -15.79 10.05
CA LYS A 154 -4.26 -15.73 11.47
C LYS A 154 -5.71 -15.33 11.67
N LEU A 155 -6.24 -14.43 10.82
CA LEU A 155 -7.66 -14.08 10.88
C LEU A 155 -8.55 -15.25 10.44
N ILE A 156 -8.18 -15.95 9.37
CA ILE A 156 -8.94 -17.12 8.86
C ILE A 156 -8.87 -18.28 9.87
N ASP A 157 -7.71 -18.50 10.47
CA ASP A 157 -7.49 -19.57 11.45
C ASP A 157 -8.04 -19.21 12.86
N GLY A 158 -8.63 -18.00 13.02
CA GLY A 158 -9.23 -17.56 14.29
C GLY A 158 -8.23 -17.18 15.38
N GLU A 159 -6.96 -16.99 15.03
CA GLU A 159 -5.89 -16.63 15.97
C GLU A 159 -5.92 -15.14 16.37
N VAL A 160 -6.51 -14.28 15.53
CA VAL A 160 -6.72 -12.86 15.82
C VAL A 160 -8.21 -12.51 15.67
N PRO A 161 -8.77 -11.67 16.55
CA PRO A 161 -10.19 -11.33 16.52
C PRO A 161 -10.56 -10.37 15.38
N ALA A 162 -9.64 -9.51 14.95
CA ALA A 162 -9.83 -8.54 13.90
C ALA A 162 -8.52 -8.23 13.16
N ALA A 163 -8.61 -7.90 11.88
CA ALA A 163 -7.46 -7.49 11.10
C ALA A 163 -7.83 -6.49 9.99
N SER A 164 -6.92 -5.55 9.72
CA SER A 164 -7.07 -4.61 8.62
C SER A 164 -6.49 -5.19 7.34
N MET A 165 -7.30 -5.23 6.27
CA MET A 165 -7.00 -5.88 4.99
C MET A 165 -7.27 -4.96 3.81
N PHE A 166 -6.48 -5.13 2.75
CA PHE A 166 -6.53 -4.36 1.51
C PHE A 166 -6.07 -5.21 0.32
N SER A 167 -6.06 -4.66 -0.90
CA SER A 167 -5.67 -5.39 -2.12
C SER A 167 -6.49 -6.67 -2.32
N GLY A 168 -5.91 -7.73 -2.86
CA GLY A 168 -6.57 -9.02 -3.08
C GLY A 168 -7.19 -9.64 -1.83
N THR A 169 -6.58 -9.46 -0.64
CA THR A 169 -7.09 -10.02 0.62
C THR A 169 -8.43 -9.40 1.05
N TYR A 170 -8.68 -8.14 0.69
CA TYR A 170 -9.94 -7.46 0.94
C TYR A 170 -11.11 -8.18 0.23
N TYR A 171 -10.95 -8.51 -1.04
CA TYR A 171 -11.96 -9.23 -1.82
C TYR A 171 -12.07 -10.70 -1.38
N PHE A 172 -10.95 -11.31 -1.06
CA PHE A 172 -10.93 -12.71 -0.63
C PHE A 172 -11.71 -12.93 0.67
N LEU A 173 -11.54 -12.07 1.67
CA LEU A 173 -12.31 -12.17 2.91
C LEU A 173 -13.80 -11.87 2.70
N ASP A 174 -14.12 -10.91 1.84
CA ASP A 174 -15.50 -10.60 1.47
C ASP A 174 -16.18 -11.82 0.81
N GLN A 175 -15.47 -12.48 -0.11
CA GLN A 175 -15.91 -13.73 -0.74
C GLN A 175 -16.15 -14.87 0.26
N LEU A 176 -15.30 -14.99 1.29
CA LEU A 176 -15.43 -16.00 2.34
C LEU A 176 -16.51 -15.66 3.38
N GLY A 177 -17.18 -14.50 3.25
CA GLY A 177 -18.23 -14.06 4.16
C GLY A 177 -17.71 -13.49 5.48
N PHE A 178 -16.44 -13.12 5.57
CA PHE A 178 -15.92 -12.37 6.71
C PHE A 178 -16.63 -11.02 6.81
N ARG A 179 -16.97 -10.61 8.03
CA ARG A 179 -17.67 -9.36 8.24
C ARG A 179 -16.70 -8.19 8.21
N LYS A 180 -16.93 -7.25 7.30
CA LYS A 180 -16.23 -5.99 7.22
C LYS A 180 -16.97 -4.99 8.14
N VAL A 181 -16.43 -4.75 9.33
CA VAL A 181 -17.07 -3.88 10.35
C VAL A 181 -16.71 -2.42 10.18
N CYS A 182 -15.59 -2.12 9.51
CA CYS A 182 -15.23 -0.77 9.14
C CYS A 182 -14.67 -0.81 7.71
N GLU A 183 -15.24 0.00 6.83
CA GLU A 183 -14.76 0.16 5.46
C GLU A 183 -14.13 1.53 5.29
N THR A 184 -12.98 1.57 4.65
CA THR A 184 -12.25 2.80 4.39
C THR A 184 -11.43 2.68 3.10
N THR A 185 -10.79 3.76 2.74
CA THR A 185 -9.77 3.80 1.69
C THR A 185 -8.52 4.45 2.25
N PHE A 186 -7.38 4.15 1.65
CA PHE A 186 -6.18 4.90 1.91
C PHE A 186 -5.42 5.21 0.63
N MET A 187 -4.66 6.29 0.68
CA MET A 187 -3.85 6.72 -0.45
C MET A 187 -2.51 6.00 -0.46
N MET A 188 -2.05 5.72 -1.69
CA MET A 188 -0.71 5.23 -1.96
C MET A 188 0.06 6.30 -2.74
N ALA A 189 1.36 6.34 -2.57
CA ALA A 189 2.23 7.23 -3.33
C ALA A 189 3.44 6.48 -3.87
N GLY A 190 3.95 6.95 -5.00
CA GLY A 190 5.23 6.51 -5.56
C GLY A 190 6.40 7.13 -4.81
N MET A 191 7.46 6.35 -4.62
CA MET A 191 8.75 6.81 -4.12
C MET A 191 9.78 6.67 -5.23
N ILE A 192 10.43 7.77 -5.56
CA ILE A 192 11.54 7.82 -6.52
C ILE A 192 12.87 7.80 -5.76
N THR A 193 13.77 6.89 -6.12
CA THR A 193 15.08 6.71 -5.51
C THR A 193 16.17 6.51 -6.56
N GLY A 194 17.43 6.74 -6.19
CA GLY A 194 18.57 6.50 -7.08
C GLY A 194 18.71 7.50 -8.22
N ASN A 195 18.00 8.63 -8.19
CA ASN A 195 18.09 9.71 -9.18
C ASN A 195 18.00 9.21 -10.65
N PRO A 196 16.90 8.52 -11.04
CA PRO A 196 16.71 8.04 -12.39
C PRO A 196 16.56 9.19 -13.39
N ASP A 197 16.71 8.86 -14.69
CA ASP A 197 16.39 9.80 -15.74
C ASP A 197 14.91 10.20 -15.65
N PRO A 198 14.57 11.50 -15.61
CA PRO A 198 13.18 11.95 -15.58
C PRO A 198 12.33 11.44 -16.76
N GLU A 199 12.94 11.22 -17.92
CA GLU A 199 12.26 10.63 -19.07
C GLU A 199 11.81 9.19 -18.79
N ASP A 200 12.65 8.40 -18.13
CA ASP A 200 12.29 7.02 -17.77
C ASP A 200 11.20 6.97 -16.70
N VAL A 201 11.17 7.92 -15.76
CA VAL A 201 10.06 8.08 -14.81
C VAL A 201 8.76 8.42 -15.56
N ALA A 202 8.81 9.33 -16.54
CA ALA A 202 7.66 9.69 -17.36
C ALA A 202 7.14 8.48 -18.15
N LYS A 203 8.00 7.71 -18.81
CA LYS A 203 7.66 6.48 -19.53
C LYS A 203 6.99 5.46 -18.63
N PHE A 204 7.51 5.27 -17.40
CA PHE A 204 6.90 4.37 -16.42
C PHE A 204 5.45 4.76 -16.10
N TYR A 205 5.21 6.02 -15.73
CA TYR A 205 3.86 6.46 -15.38
C TYR A 205 2.92 6.52 -16.58
N ASN A 206 3.41 6.80 -17.81
CA ASN A 206 2.63 6.70 -19.03
C ASN A 206 2.16 5.26 -19.30
N ALA A 207 3.04 4.28 -19.11
CA ALA A 207 2.68 2.86 -19.22
C ALA A 207 1.61 2.48 -18.18
N LEU A 208 1.75 2.94 -16.91
CA LEU A 208 0.74 2.70 -15.88
C LEU A 208 -0.60 3.40 -16.19
N LYS A 209 -0.58 4.55 -16.86
CA LYS A 209 -1.81 5.26 -17.28
C LYS A 209 -2.59 4.46 -18.32
N LYS A 210 -1.89 3.83 -19.28
CA LYS A 210 -2.51 2.90 -20.25
C LYS A 210 -3.09 1.68 -19.54
N ALA A 211 -2.34 1.10 -18.60
CA ALA A 211 -2.79 -0.04 -17.79
C ALA A 211 -4.03 0.30 -16.95
N GLN A 212 -4.06 1.49 -16.34
CA GLN A 212 -5.24 1.97 -15.59
C GLN A 212 -6.48 2.05 -16.47
N PHE A 213 -6.34 2.54 -17.71
CA PHE A 213 -7.45 2.61 -18.65
C PHE A 213 -8.02 1.21 -18.97
N ASP A 214 -7.16 0.21 -19.20
CA ASP A 214 -7.59 -1.17 -19.44
C ASP A 214 -8.27 -1.79 -18.22
N ILE A 215 -7.71 -1.54 -17.01
CA ILE A 215 -8.29 -2.03 -15.75
C ILE A 215 -9.66 -1.37 -15.49
N ASP A 216 -9.80 -0.06 -15.72
CA ASP A 216 -11.08 0.64 -15.57
C ASP A 216 -12.16 0.09 -16.52
N LEU A 217 -11.79 -0.35 -17.72
CA LEU A 217 -12.72 -0.91 -18.70
C LEU A 217 -13.11 -2.37 -18.41
N ARG A 218 -12.15 -3.21 -18.05
CA ARG A 218 -12.32 -4.66 -17.99
C ARG A 218 -11.46 -5.29 -16.88
N PRO A 219 -11.70 -4.95 -15.58
CA PRO A 219 -10.89 -5.49 -14.49
C PRO A 219 -10.91 -7.02 -14.41
N GLU A 220 -12.02 -7.65 -14.82
CA GLU A 220 -12.18 -9.10 -14.80
C GLU A 220 -11.17 -9.87 -15.68
N LEU A 221 -10.52 -9.18 -16.61
CA LEU A 221 -9.46 -9.79 -17.43
C LEU A 221 -8.14 -9.92 -16.67
N TYR A 222 -7.94 -9.15 -15.59
CA TYR A 222 -6.66 -8.98 -14.93
C TYR A 222 -6.62 -9.42 -13.47
N VAL A 223 -7.78 -9.64 -12.84
CA VAL A 223 -7.84 -10.02 -11.40
C VAL A 223 -7.14 -11.35 -11.10
N HIS A 224 -6.83 -12.16 -12.10
CA HIS A 224 -6.06 -13.40 -11.94
C HIS A 224 -4.64 -13.15 -11.41
N TYR A 225 -4.07 -11.96 -11.61
CA TYR A 225 -2.76 -11.59 -11.05
C TYR A 225 -2.73 -11.55 -9.53
N TYR A 226 -3.87 -11.40 -8.86
CA TYR A 226 -3.91 -11.52 -7.40
C TYR A 226 -3.51 -12.92 -6.92
N LEU A 227 -3.78 -13.98 -7.69
CA LEU A 227 -3.40 -15.34 -7.31
C LEU A 227 -1.88 -15.55 -7.29
N GLU A 228 -1.12 -14.82 -8.09
CA GLU A 228 0.35 -14.90 -8.09
C GLU A 228 0.96 -14.44 -6.75
N GLU A 229 0.21 -13.65 -5.99
CA GLU A 229 0.62 -13.10 -4.70
C GLU A 229 0.10 -13.91 -3.52
N PHE A 230 -0.98 -14.69 -3.71
CA PHE A 230 -1.64 -15.44 -2.63
C PHE A 230 -0.79 -16.64 -2.20
N PRO A 231 -0.78 -16.97 -0.89
CA PRO A 231 -0.29 -18.26 -0.43
C PRO A 231 -1.04 -19.42 -1.11
N GLU A 232 -0.29 -20.46 -1.51
CA GLU A 232 -0.82 -21.60 -2.27
C GLU A 232 -2.02 -22.26 -1.60
N ARG A 233 -2.06 -22.29 -0.25
CA ARG A 233 -3.18 -22.84 0.53
C ARG A 233 -4.53 -22.21 0.23
N PHE A 234 -4.57 -21.00 -0.34
CA PHE A 234 -5.80 -20.28 -0.64
C PHE A 234 -6.24 -20.35 -2.10
N HIS A 235 -5.40 -20.90 -2.99
CA HIS A 235 -5.69 -20.90 -4.42
C HIS A 235 -7.00 -21.62 -4.74
N ASP A 236 -7.21 -22.82 -4.18
CA ASP A 236 -8.41 -23.62 -4.41
C ASP A 236 -9.69 -23.02 -3.79
N MET A 237 -9.52 -22.09 -2.84
CA MET A 237 -10.62 -21.41 -2.16
C MET A 237 -11.00 -20.08 -2.86
N THR A 238 -10.18 -19.62 -3.80
CA THR A 238 -10.34 -18.28 -4.40
C THR A 238 -11.25 -18.33 -5.61
N ASP A 239 -12.32 -17.55 -5.59
CA ASP A 239 -13.18 -17.29 -6.74
C ASP A 239 -12.97 -15.87 -7.25
N LEU A 240 -12.21 -15.74 -8.31
CA LEU A 240 -11.84 -14.44 -8.90
C LEU A 240 -13.04 -13.61 -9.38
N ARG A 241 -14.22 -14.21 -9.55
CA ARG A 241 -15.44 -13.48 -9.93
C ARG A 241 -15.89 -12.46 -8.88
N TYR A 242 -15.41 -12.61 -7.65
CA TYR A 242 -15.68 -11.66 -6.54
C TYR A 242 -14.63 -10.56 -6.43
N PHE A 243 -13.57 -10.60 -7.23
CA PHE A 243 -12.48 -9.65 -7.13
C PHE A 243 -12.73 -8.43 -8.02
N GLY A 244 -12.47 -7.27 -7.47
CA GLY A 244 -12.52 -5.99 -8.18
C GLY A 244 -11.12 -5.47 -8.57
N PRO A 245 -11.05 -4.26 -9.13
CA PRO A 245 -9.82 -3.66 -9.64
C PRO A 245 -8.80 -3.32 -8.55
N GLY A 246 -9.20 -3.26 -7.29
CA GLY A 246 -8.34 -2.91 -6.16
C GLY A 246 -7.90 -1.44 -6.16
N GLU A 247 -6.59 -1.24 -6.10
CA GLU A 247 -5.99 0.08 -6.13
C GLU A 247 -6.21 0.75 -7.49
N ARG A 248 -6.57 2.04 -7.47
CA ARG A 248 -6.76 2.88 -8.66
C ARG A 248 -5.80 4.05 -8.63
N ILE A 249 -5.02 4.23 -9.69
CA ILE A 249 -4.13 5.38 -9.84
C ILE A 249 -4.94 6.60 -10.29
N VAL A 250 -4.70 7.72 -9.63
CA VAL A 250 -5.25 9.04 -9.93
C VAL A 250 -4.10 9.90 -10.46
N PHE A 251 -4.15 10.25 -11.74
CA PHE A 251 -3.15 11.09 -12.41
C PHE A 251 -3.46 12.56 -12.20
N GLU A 252 -3.47 12.95 -10.93
CA GLU A 252 -3.66 14.32 -10.44
C GLU A 252 -2.57 14.62 -9.40
N PRO A 253 -2.21 15.89 -9.21
CA PRO A 253 -1.13 16.24 -8.30
C PRO A 253 -1.39 15.82 -6.85
N TYR A 254 -0.40 15.14 -6.24
CA TYR A 254 -0.28 15.03 -4.80
C TYR A 254 0.22 16.38 -4.27
N SER A 255 -0.73 17.21 -3.80
CA SER A 255 -0.47 18.60 -3.51
C SER A 255 0.37 18.82 -2.26
N LYS A 256 0.95 20.03 -2.14
CA LYS A 256 1.62 20.49 -0.92
C LYS A 256 0.69 20.41 0.30
N LEU A 257 -0.58 20.74 0.14
CA LEU A 257 -1.57 20.65 1.22
C LEU A 257 -1.70 19.19 1.71
N MET A 258 -1.86 18.22 0.79
CA MET A 258 -1.92 16.80 1.13
C MET A 258 -0.65 16.34 1.84
N PHE A 259 0.51 16.81 1.39
CA PHE A 259 1.80 16.49 2.00
C PHE A 259 1.90 17.01 3.43
N ASP A 260 1.60 18.29 3.65
CA ASP A 260 1.74 18.93 4.94
C ASP A 260 0.72 18.41 5.96
N GLU A 261 -0.55 18.23 5.56
CA GLU A 261 -1.60 17.67 6.41
C GLU A 261 -1.32 16.20 6.79
N SER A 262 -0.84 15.39 5.86
CA SER A 262 -0.48 13.99 6.14
C SER A 262 0.66 13.89 7.15
N ARG A 263 1.69 14.72 7.01
CA ARG A 263 2.82 14.76 7.95
C ARG A 263 2.39 15.23 9.33
N GLN A 264 1.57 16.28 9.40
CA GLN A 264 1.02 16.78 10.64
C GLN A 264 0.17 15.72 11.34
N TRP A 265 -0.72 15.05 10.60
CA TRP A 265 -1.57 14.00 11.13
C TRP A 265 -0.76 12.86 11.77
N VAL A 266 0.34 12.43 11.14
CA VAL A 266 1.24 11.40 11.69
C VAL A 266 1.94 11.90 12.95
N ALA A 267 2.42 13.15 12.94
CA ALA A 267 3.14 13.75 14.08
C ALA A 267 2.27 13.88 15.34
N GLU A 268 0.97 14.12 15.17
CA GLU A 268 0.03 14.28 16.29
C GLU A 268 -0.35 12.96 16.98
N ARG A 269 0.05 11.79 16.44
CA ARG A 269 -0.39 10.46 16.90
C ARG A 269 0.72 9.59 17.47
N ASP A 270 1.89 10.15 17.72
CA ASP A 270 3.04 9.45 18.31
C ASP A 270 3.39 8.10 17.62
N ILE A 271 3.13 8.03 16.30
CA ILE A 271 3.40 6.80 15.50
C ILE A 271 4.89 6.62 15.29
N PHE A 272 5.65 7.71 15.27
CA PHE A 272 7.10 7.74 15.22
C PHE A 272 7.66 8.28 16.54
N PRO A 273 8.81 7.79 16.99
CA PRO A 273 9.54 8.39 18.10
C PRO A 273 9.83 9.88 17.85
N GLU A 274 9.95 10.63 18.94
CA GLU A 274 10.27 12.06 18.87
C GLU A 274 11.59 12.29 18.11
N GLY A 275 11.56 13.16 17.10
CA GLY A 275 12.72 13.50 16.27
C GLY A 275 12.97 12.58 15.07
N GLU A 276 12.21 11.50 14.89
CA GLU A 276 12.36 10.62 13.72
C GLU A 276 11.61 11.13 12.47
N ILE A 277 10.64 12.03 12.63
CA ILE A 277 9.94 12.63 11.49
C ILE A 277 10.83 13.70 10.86
N GLY A 278 11.20 13.49 9.59
CA GLY A 278 12.02 14.44 8.85
C GLY A 278 11.31 15.77 8.58
N HIS A 279 12.10 16.80 8.28
CA HIS A 279 11.64 18.18 8.16
C HIS A 279 11.80 18.76 6.76
N ARG A 280 12.18 17.95 5.74
CA ARG A 280 12.27 18.44 4.36
C ARG A 280 10.90 18.99 3.93
N PRO A 281 10.86 20.22 3.36
CA PRO A 281 9.62 20.76 2.85
C PRO A 281 9.20 20.04 1.55
N TYR A 282 7.95 20.22 1.16
CA TYR A 282 7.37 19.62 -0.06
C TYR A 282 8.23 19.86 -1.30
N GLU A 283 8.76 21.07 -1.44
CA GLU A 283 9.57 21.50 -2.59
C GLU A 283 10.89 20.71 -2.74
N GLU A 284 11.41 20.15 -1.66
CA GLU A 284 12.62 19.32 -1.66
C GLU A 284 12.31 17.81 -1.61
N ALA A 285 11.21 17.45 -0.92
CA ALA A 285 10.79 16.07 -0.75
C ALA A 285 10.00 15.53 -1.96
N GLY A 286 9.43 16.42 -2.77
CA GLY A 286 8.64 16.09 -3.95
C GLY A 286 9.49 15.83 -5.19
N TYR A 287 9.00 14.92 -6.04
CA TYR A 287 9.50 14.66 -7.38
C TYR A 287 8.36 14.84 -8.38
N GLY A 288 8.32 16.00 -9.01
CA GLY A 288 7.40 16.30 -10.10
C GLY A 288 8.16 16.37 -11.42
N LEU A 289 7.58 15.85 -12.49
CA LEU A 289 8.17 15.94 -13.83
C LEU A 289 8.09 17.35 -14.38
N GLY A 290 7.35 18.26 -13.70
CA GLY A 290 6.96 19.54 -14.27
C GLY A 290 6.17 19.26 -15.56
N HIS A 291 5.68 20.25 -16.26
CA HIS A 291 5.14 20.07 -17.60
C HIS A 291 6.29 19.76 -18.60
N ILE A 292 6.88 18.56 -18.49
CA ILE A 292 7.53 17.95 -19.65
C ILE A 292 6.34 17.66 -20.56
N ALA A 293 6.07 18.61 -21.47
CA ALA A 293 5.06 18.46 -22.49
C ALA A 293 5.39 17.19 -23.28
N VAL A 294 4.53 16.16 -23.13
CA VAL A 294 4.48 15.02 -24.02
C VAL A 294 3.63 15.40 -25.22
#